data_878f07d38fbea214838fb3e33defe3ee
#
_entry.id   878f07d38fbea214838fb3e33defe3ee
#
_cell.length_a   1.000
_cell.length_b   1.000
_cell.length_c   1.000
_cell.angle_alpha   90.00
_cell.angle_beta   90.00
_cell.angle_gamma   90.00
#
_symmetry.space_group_name_H-M   'P 1'
#
loop_
_entity.id
_entity.type
_entity.pdbx_description
1 polymer ?
#
loop_
_entity_poly.entity_id
_entity_poly.type
_entity_poly.pdbx_seq_one_letter_code
_entity_poly.pdbx_strand_id
1 'polypeptide(L)'
;MRKSKTFRPDRIGSYFRMEWLLLALVTASGLIYNVGLLATPWFEGRLAQCLADILGGNETAAQMAVLVLVYIAVTLLVQVARGDVALSHVTFGYGEKPVLEDFSLTVKQGEQVTLVGRTGAGKSTVFRLLLGLYPPQSGTVTIGGVDVAAIPDGQRRTCISCVEQHFSCGPGTVLEQITLNDPQITGEMARNAAKLAGIDDAIQALPEGYDTVCTDGMFSQGEWQLLSIARGAAADPAVLLLDEITANLDAETEERVLDALRQASRGRTVLSVSHRVYESLGGRTVEIKPQTP
;
A
#
# COMPACT_ATOMS: atom_id res chain seq x y z
N MET A 1 43.11 29.22 -3.33
CA MET A 1 41.83 29.77 -3.83
C MET A 1 41.14 28.72 -4.69
N ARG A 2 40.10 28.05 -4.17
CA ARG A 2 39.30 27.07 -4.92
C ARG A 2 38.26 27.86 -5.73
N LYS A 3 38.35 27.88 -7.05
CA LYS A 3 37.35 28.50 -7.94
C LYS A 3 36.00 27.80 -7.73
N SER A 4 35.01 28.51 -7.21
CA SER A 4 33.62 28.08 -7.18
C SER A 4 33.16 27.92 -8.64
N LYS A 5 32.84 26.70 -9.08
CA LYS A 5 32.25 26.47 -10.40
C LYS A 5 30.81 27.00 -10.36
N THR A 6 30.60 28.14 -11.02
CA THR A 6 29.32 28.80 -11.13
C THR A 6 28.29 27.87 -11.78
N PHE A 7 27.13 27.76 -11.12
CA PHE A 7 25.94 27.09 -11.65
C PHE A 7 25.50 27.77 -12.95
N ARG A 8 25.25 26.99 -14.01
CA ARG A 8 24.75 27.46 -15.31
C ARG A 8 23.39 26.84 -15.59
N PRO A 9 22.28 27.60 -15.45
CA PRO A 9 20.91 27.08 -15.60
C PRO A 9 20.56 26.62 -17.02
N ASP A 10 21.33 27.04 -18.02
CA ASP A 10 21.20 26.67 -19.43
C ASP A 10 21.77 25.27 -19.80
N ARG A 11 22.40 24.59 -18.85
CA ARG A 11 22.99 23.26 -19.07
C ARG A 11 22.42 22.21 -18.14
N ILE A 12 21.69 21.25 -18.72
CA ILE A 12 21.13 20.06 -18.01
C ILE A 12 22.19 19.37 -17.12
N GLY A 13 23.44 19.29 -17.60
CA GLY A 13 24.55 18.71 -16.81
C GLY A 13 24.91 19.46 -15.53
N SER A 14 24.46 20.71 -15.33
CA SER A 14 24.66 21.45 -14.09
C SER A 14 23.70 20.99 -12.98
N TYR A 15 22.47 20.63 -13.33
CA TYR A 15 21.49 20.04 -12.43
C TYR A 15 21.92 18.63 -12.01
N PHE A 16 22.34 17.78 -12.93
CA PHE A 16 22.91 16.45 -12.64
C PHE A 16 24.09 16.50 -11.67
N ARG A 17 24.91 17.53 -11.74
CA ARG A 17 26.07 17.66 -10.88
C ARG A 17 25.72 18.19 -9.47
N MET A 18 24.62 18.92 -9.33
CA MET A 18 24.17 19.46 -8.06
C MET A 18 23.39 18.40 -7.25
N GLU A 19 22.66 17.56 -7.94
CA GLU A 19 21.78 16.54 -7.32
C GLU A 19 22.21 15.09 -7.61
N TRP A 20 23.47 14.88 -8.01
CA TRP A 20 23.94 13.54 -8.41
C TRP A 20 23.73 12.47 -7.34
N LEU A 21 23.81 12.85 -6.07
CA LEU A 21 23.65 11.93 -4.93
C LEU A 21 22.19 11.50 -4.79
N LEU A 22 21.26 12.44 -4.97
CA LEU A 22 19.81 12.17 -4.97
C LEU A 22 19.44 11.31 -6.19
N LEU A 23 19.93 11.65 -7.36
CA LEU A 23 19.73 10.88 -8.59
C LEU A 23 20.35 9.47 -8.48
N ALA A 24 21.51 9.34 -7.87
CA ALA A 24 22.14 8.04 -7.63
C ALA A 24 21.31 7.19 -6.66
N LEU A 25 20.75 7.79 -5.58
CA LEU A 25 19.89 7.11 -4.62
C LEU A 25 18.57 6.66 -5.26
N VAL A 26 17.92 7.52 -6.04
CA VAL A 26 16.67 7.20 -6.76
C VAL A 26 16.91 6.09 -7.79
N THR A 27 18.03 6.20 -8.56
CA THR A 27 18.38 5.17 -9.54
C THR A 27 18.74 3.84 -8.87
N ALA A 28 19.46 3.86 -7.74
CA ALA A 28 19.77 2.67 -6.97
C ALA A 28 18.53 2.01 -6.38
N SER A 29 17.59 2.80 -5.84
CA SER A 29 16.30 2.33 -5.33
C SER A 29 15.46 1.67 -6.43
N GLY A 30 15.32 2.31 -7.59
CA GLY A 30 14.64 1.73 -8.75
C GLY A 30 15.30 0.47 -9.28
N LEU A 31 16.65 0.40 -9.24
CA LEU A 31 17.41 -0.80 -9.64
C LEU A 31 17.17 -1.95 -8.65
N ILE A 32 17.20 -1.69 -7.35
CA ILE A 32 16.95 -2.69 -6.29
C ILE A 32 15.53 -3.25 -6.46
N TYR A 33 14.53 -2.38 -6.71
CA TYR A 33 13.16 -2.79 -6.95
C TYR A 33 13.02 -3.70 -8.19
N ASN A 34 13.58 -3.30 -9.34
CA ASN A 34 13.53 -4.09 -10.57
C ASN A 34 14.30 -5.41 -10.44
N VAL A 35 15.45 -5.42 -9.76
CA VAL A 35 16.19 -6.65 -9.47
C VAL A 35 15.36 -7.57 -8.57
N GLY A 36 14.61 -7.04 -7.59
CA GLY A 36 13.72 -7.81 -6.73
C GLY A 36 12.61 -8.52 -7.51
N LEU A 37 12.00 -7.85 -8.49
CA LEU A 37 10.96 -8.43 -9.35
C LEU A 37 11.49 -9.57 -10.24
N LEU A 38 12.71 -9.44 -10.73
CA LEU A 38 13.37 -10.46 -11.58
C LEU A 38 14.05 -11.55 -10.76
N ALA A 39 14.39 -11.28 -9.50
CA ALA A 39 15.11 -12.20 -8.64
C ALA A 39 14.26 -13.42 -8.26
N THR A 40 12.98 -13.23 -7.96
CA THR A 40 12.10 -14.33 -7.50
C THR A 40 12.04 -15.50 -8.49
N PRO A 41 11.67 -15.33 -9.78
CA PRO A 41 11.67 -16.44 -10.75
C PRO A 41 13.05 -17.04 -10.97
N TRP A 42 14.11 -16.22 -10.90
CA TRP A 42 15.48 -16.71 -11.06
C TRP A 42 15.89 -17.60 -9.86
N PHE A 43 15.59 -17.18 -8.63
CA PHE A 43 15.89 -17.96 -7.43
C PHE A 43 15.06 -19.24 -7.38
N GLU A 44 13.78 -19.21 -7.75
CA GLU A 44 12.92 -20.41 -7.81
C GLU A 44 13.46 -21.44 -8.80
N GLY A 45 13.89 -21.00 -10.00
CA GLY A 45 14.52 -21.85 -10.99
C GLY A 45 15.85 -22.44 -10.48
N ARG A 46 16.67 -21.65 -9.80
CA ARG A 46 17.96 -22.12 -9.23
C ARG A 46 17.74 -23.07 -8.04
N LEU A 47 16.74 -22.82 -7.19
CA LEU A 47 16.41 -23.72 -6.08
C LEU A 47 15.93 -25.08 -6.60
N ALA A 48 15.08 -25.09 -7.64
CA ALA A 48 14.60 -26.32 -8.26
C ALA A 48 15.77 -27.13 -8.90
N GLN A 49 16.69 -26.45 -9.58
CA GLN A 49 17.88 -27.07 -10.17
C GLN A 49 18.81 -27.60 -9.10
N CYS A 50 19.11 -26.83 -8.04
CA CYS A 50 19.96 -27.25 -6.94
C CYS A 50 19.36 -28.49 -6.21
N LEU A 51 18.04 -28.54 -6.05
CA LEU A 51 17.37 -29.71 -5.48
C LEU A 51 17.56 -30.95 -6.36
N ALA A 52 17.40 -30.81 -7.68
CA ALA A 52 17.63 -31.90 -8.63
C ALA A 52 19.09 -32.40 -8.58
N ASP A 53 20.05 -31.48 -8.48
CA ASP A 53 21.49 -31.80 -8.42
C ASP A 53 21.86 -32.48 -7.08
N ILE A 54 21.24 -32.09 -5.96
CA ILE A 54 21.40 -32.78 -4.67
C ILE A 54 20.84 -34.21 -4.74
N LEU A 55 19.68 -34.40 -5.35
CA LEU A 55 19.08 -35.74 -5.53
C LEU A 55 19.92 -36.61 -6.48
N GLY A 56 20.65 -35.98 -7.42
CA GLY A 56 21.61 -36.62 -8.30
C GLY A 56 22.99 -36.87 -7.68
N GLY A 57 23.23 -36.38 -6.44
CA GLY A 57 24.51 -36.55 -5.74
C GLY A 57 25.63 -35.61 -6.19
N ASN A 58 25.30 -34.56 -6.97
CA ASN A 58 26.27 -33.62 -7.57
C ASN A 58 26.54 -32.37 -6.74
N GLU A 59 25.61 -31.99 -5.81
CA GLU A 59 25.73 -30.83 -4.95
C GLU A 59 25.43 -31.13 -3.48
N THR A 60 25.82 -30.23 -2.59
CA THR A 60 25.66 -30.38 -1.14
C THR A 60 24.50 -29.55 -0.60
N ALA A 61 23.85 -30.03 0.47
CA ALA A 61 22.79 -29.29 1.18
C ALA A 61 23.25 -27.92 1.69
N ALA A 62 24.57 -27.72 1.88
CA ALA A 62 25.13 -26.42 2.28
C ALA A 62 24.99 -25.35 1.19
N GLN A 63 25.13 -25.71 -0.09
CA GLN A 63 24.95 -24.78 -1.22
C GLN A 63 23.49 -24.33 -1.32
N MET A 64 22.54 -25.26 -1.11
CA MET A 64 21.12 -24.91 -1.07
C MET A 64 20.79 -23.98 0.10
N ALA A 65 21.37 -24.22 1.29
CA ALA A 65 21.17 -23.35 2.45
C ALA A 65 21.68 -21.91 2.19
N VAL A 66 22.86 -21.76 1.55
CA VAL A 66 23.38 -20.44 1.16
C VAL A 66 22.46 -19.75 0.17
N LEU A 67 21.96 -20.46 -0.85
CA LEU A 67 21.03 -19.90 -1.84
C LEU A 67 19.72 -19.44 -1.20
N VAL A 68 19.17 -20.22 -0.27
CA VAL A 68 17.97 -19.87 0.51
C VAL A 68 18.22 -18.62 1.38
N LEU A 69 19.37 -18.55 2.07
CA LEU A 69 19.71 -17.37 2.88
C LEU A 69 19.87 -16.11 2.04
N VAL A 70 20.50 -16.19 0.86
CA VAL A 70 20.63 -15.07 -0.07
C VAL A 70 19.26 -14.65 -0.60
N TYR A 71 18.40 -15.61 -0.95
CA TYR A 71 17.02 -15.33 -1.37
C TYR A 71 16.22 -14.61 -0.29
N ILE A 72 16.27 -15.10 0.96
CA ILE A 72 15.63 -14.46 2.11
C ILE A 72 16.16 -13.03 2.30
N ALA A 73 17.50 -12.84 2.25
CA ALA A 73 18.10 -11.52 2.44
C ALA A 73 17.69 -10.53 1.35
N VAL A 74 17.67 -10.97 0.08
CA VAL A 74 17.20 -10.13 -1.05
C VAL A 74 15.72 -9.81 -0.92
N THR A 75 14.89 -10.80 -0.55
CA THR A 75 13.45 -10.61 -0.36
C THR A 75 13.19 -9.62 0.78
N LEU A 76 13.88 -9.76 1.92
CA LEU A 76 13.78 -8.84 3.04
C LEU A 76 14.23 -7.42 2.64
N LEU A 77 15.32 -7.29 1.90
CA LEU A 77 15.80 -5.99 1.42
C LEU A 77 14.77 -5.30 0.51
N VAL A 78 14.15 -6.06 -0.40
CA VAL A 78 13.10 -5.56 -1.30
C VAL A 78 11.82 -5.21 -0.51
N GLN A 79 11.44 -6.00 0.48
CA GLN A 79 10.31 -5.72 1.36
C GLN A 79 10.51 -4.44 2.17
N VAL A 80 11.72 -4.20 2.69
CA VAL A 80 12.07 -2.96 3.42
C VAL A 80 11.89 -1.72 2.53
N ALA A 81 12.11 -1.81 1.22
CA ALA A 81 11.94 -0.68 0.30
C ALA A 81 10.47 -0.43 -0.13
N ARG A 82 9.53 -1.34 0.15
CA ARG A 82 8.15 -1.28 -0.40
C ARG A 82 7.17 -0.42 0.38
N GLY A 83 7.45 -0.11 1.63
CA GLY A 83 6.48 0.48 2.55
C GLY A 83 6.58 1.98 2.77
N ASP A 84 7.64 2.65 2.31
CA ASP A 84 7.81 4.08 2.48
C ASP A 84 6.86 4.86 1.55
N VAL A 85 6.19 5.87 2.10
CA VAL A 85 5.32 6.77 1.34
C VAL A 85 5.91 8.18 1.39
N ALA A 86 6.07 8.82 0.24
CA ALA A 86 6.53 10.20 0.20
C ALA A 86 5.73 11.05 -0.80
N LEU A 87 5.26 12.18 -0.32
CA LEU A 87 4.78 13.30 -1.12
C LEU A 87 5.82 14.42 -0.96
N SER A 88 6.38 14.91 -2.05
CA SER A 88 7.44 15.93 -2.03
C SER A 88 7.02 17.13 -2.84
N HIS A 89 6.84 18.28 -2.16
CA HIS A 89 6.47 19.56 -2.75
C HIS A 89 5.24 19.47 -3.67
N VAL A 90 4.22 18.71 -3.24
CA VAL A 90 3.03 18.41 -4.02
C VAL A 90 2.08 19.61 -4.04
N THR A 91 1.75 20.09 -5.23
CA THR A 91 0.66 21.04 -5.46
C THR A 91 -0.41 20.34 -6.30
N PHE A 92 -1.67 20.42 -5.85
CA PHE A 92 -2.80 19.83 -6.54
C PHE A 92 -4.11 20.57 -6.23
N GLY A 93 -4.96 20.69 -7.25
CA GLY A 93 -6.33 21.20 -7.15
C GLY A 93 -7.23 20.57 -8.23
N TYR A 94 -8.52 20.46 -7.93
CA TYR A 94 -9.53 19.95 -8.90
C TYR A 94 -9.96 21.02 -9.92
N GLY A 95 -9.52 22.27 -9.75
CA GLY A 95 -9.82 23.40 -10.60
C GLY A 95 -8.71 24.45 -10.46
N GLU A 96 -9.07 25.73 -10.62
CA GLU A 96 -8.09 26.84 -10.59
C GLU A 96 -7.43 27.04 -9.22
N LYS A 97 -8.15 26.72 -8.12
CA LYS A 97 -7.61 26.86 -6.76
C LYS A 97 -6.95 25.56 -6.30
N PRO A 98 -5.71 25.62 -5.79
CA PRO A 98 -5.06 24.46 -5.21
C PRO A 98 -5.77 24.02 -3.93
N VAL A 99 -5.89 22.70 -3.71
CA VAL A 99 -6.33 22.07 -2.46
C VAL A 99 -5.12 21.74 -1.59
N LEU A 100 -4.03 21.34 -2.22
CA LEU A 100 -2.71 21.16 -1.60
C LEU A 100 -1.72 22.08 -2.30
N GLU A 101 -0.91 22.81 -1.55
CA GLU A 101 0.12 23.69 -2.07
C GLU A 101 1.43 23.44 -1.34
N ASP A 102 2.47 23.10 -2.10
CA ASP A 102 3.81 22.75 -1.59
C ASP A 102 3.77 21.73 -0.42
N PHE A 103 2.83 20.79 -0.49
CA PHE A 103 2.61 19.81 0.58
C PHE A 103 3.67 18.71 0.54
N SER A 104 4.33 18.49 1.67
CA SER A 104 5.31 17.41 1.84
C SER A 104 4.96 16.53 3.03
N LEU A 105 5.01 15.22 2.81
CA LEU A 105 4.75 14.20 3.83
C LEU A 105 5.65 13.00 3.55
N THR A 106 6.35 12.52 4.57
CA THR A 106 7.08 11.25 4.51
C THR A 106 6.56 10.33 5.61
N VAL A 107 6.21 9.11 5.25
CA VAL A 107 5.79 8.03 6.14
C VAL A 107 6.73 6.86 5.94
N LYS A 108 7.39 6.44 7.00
CA LYS A 108 8.33 5.32 6.93
C LYS A 108 7.58 3.99 6.94
N GLN A 109 8.22 2.97 6.41
CA GLN A 109 7.68 1.60 6.45
C GLN A 109 7.27 1.21 7.87
N GLY A 110 6.07 0.64 8.00
CA GLY A 110 5.51 0.22 9.29
C GLY A 110 5.03 1.37 10.18
N GLU A 111 5.21 2.62 9.76
CA GLU A 111 4.71 3.78 10.50
C GLU A 111 3.20 3.93 10.34
N GLN A 112 2.55 4.35 11.42
CA GLN A 112 1.12 4.67 11.43
C GLN A 112 0.96 6.18 11.55
N VAL A 113 0.29 6.77 10.56
CA VAL A 113 0.09 8.22 10.46
C VAL A 113 -1.39 8.53 10.28
N THR A 114 -1.92 9.42 11.11
CA THR A 114 -3.28 9.94 10.96
C THR A 114 -3.25 11.37 10.45
N LEU A 115 -3.92 11.58 9.33
CA LEU A 115 -4.12 12.92 8.76
C LEU A 115 -5.28 13.58 9.49
N VAL A 116 -5.00 14.71 10.14
CA VAL A 116 -5.99 15.52 10.83
C VAL A 116 -6.17 16.87 10.13
N GLY A 117 -7.32 17.49 10.29
CA GLY A 117 -7.63 18.77 9.67
C GLY A 117 -9.12 18.93 9.44
N ARG A 118 -9.56 20.17 9.18
CA ARG A 118 -10.97 20.50 8.92
C ARG A 118 -11.50 19.75 7.69
N THR A 119 -12.80 19.60 7.61
CA THR A 119 -13.47 19.11 6.38
C THR A 119 -13.07 20.02 5.22
N GLY A 120 -12.70 19.42 4.08
CA GLY A 120 -12.20 20.15 2.91
C GLY A 120 -10.71 20.54 2.95
N ALA A 121 -9.95 20.22 4.00
CA ALA A 121 -8.52 20.53 4.09
C ALA A 121 -7.62 19.73 3.11
N GLY A 122 -8.15 18.75 2.38
CA GLY A 122 -7.38 17.96 1.41
C GLY A 122 -6.98 16.56 1.87
N LYS A 123 -7.50 16.07 3.01
CA LYS A 123 -7.16 14.71 3.52
C LYS A 123 -7.46 13.61 2.49
N SER A 124 -8.67 13.55 1.98
CA SER A 124 -9.04 12.57 0.93
C SER A 124 -8.35 12.84 -0.40
N THR A 125 -7.88 14.08 -0.64
CA THR A 125 -7.06 14.42 -1.81
C THR A 125 -5.69 13.74 -1.72
N VAL A 126 -5.07 13.70 -0.55
CA VAL A 126 -3.81 12.95 -0.33
C VAL A 126 -4.02 11.47 -0.67
N PHE A 127 -5.12 10.85 -0.23
CA PHE A 127 -5.44 9.45 -0.56
C PHE A 127 -5.60 9.24 -2.06
N ARG A 128 -6.32 10.13 -2.73
CA ARG A 128 -6.54 10.04 -4.20
C ARG A 128 -5.24 10.17 -4.99
N LEU A 129 -4.32 11.02 -4.54
CA LEU A 129 -2.98 11.13 -5.13
C LEU A 129 -2.14 9.87 -4.89
N LEU A 130 -2.16 9.31 -3.68
CA LEU A 130 -1.47 8.06 -3.34
C LEU A 130 -2.01 6.85 -4.10
N LEU A 131 -3.33 6.81 -4.34
CA LEU A 131 -3.96 5.79 -5.18
C LEU A 131 -3.67 5.97 -6.68
N GLY A 132 -3.03 7.09 -7.07
CA GLY A 132 -2.73 7.42 -8.46
C GLY A 132 -3.98 7.76 -9.29
N LEU A 133 -5.10 8.15 -8.64
CA LEU A 133 -6.33 8.55 -9.32
C LEU A 133 -6.19 9.89 -10.02
N TYR A 134 -5.28 10.72 -9.54
CA TYR A 134 -4.94 12.02 -10.13
C TYR A 134 -3.43 12.22 -10.10
N PRO A 135 -2.82 12.75 -11.17
CA PRO A 135 -1.44 13.20 -11.14
C PRO A 135 -1.34 14.53 -10.38
N PRO A 136 -0.27 14.78 -9.61
CA PRO A 136 -0.02 16.10 -9.03
C PRO A 136 0.27 17.13 -10.13
N GLN A 137 -0.07 18.40 -9.91
CA GLN A 137 0.27 19.52 -10.82
C GLN A 137 1.76 19.87 -10.72
N SER A 138 2.36 19.71 -9.53
CA SER A 138 3.79 19.78 -9.30
C SER A 138 4.19 18.90 -8.12
N GLY A 139 5.49 18.62 -7.99
CA GLY A 139 6.02 17.70 -6.99
C GLY A 139 5.94 16.23 -7.41
N THR A 140 6.18 15.33 -6.47
CA THR A 140 6.20 13.88 -6.72
C THR A 140 5.47 13.13 -5.62
N VAL A 141 4.84 12.01 -5.99
CA VAL A 141 4.17 11.08 -5.06
C VAL A 141 4.74 9.69 -5.29
N THR A 142 5.38 9.11 -4.26
CA THR A 142 6.08 7.84 -4.39
C THR A 142 5.68 6.85 -3.30
N ILE A 143 5.73 5.56 -3.63
CA ILE A 143 5.61 4.42 -2.70
C ILE A 143 6.83 3.53 -2.92
N GLY A 144 7.60 3.27 -1.85
CA GLY A 144 8.86 2.51 -1.96
C GLY A 144 9.86 3.16 -2.91
N GLY A 145 9.84 4.50 -3.05
CA GLY A 145 10.68 5.24 -3.98
C GLY A 145 10.23 5.21 -5.45
N VAL A 146 9.14 4.49 -5.77
CA VAL A 146 8.56 4.43 -7.13
C VAL A 146 7.42 5.43 -7.24
N ASP A 147 7.40 6.23 -8.31
CA ASP A 147 6.29 7.13 -8.60
C ASP A 147 4.98 6.33 -8.75
N VAL A 148 3.91 6.79 -8.08
CA VAL A 148 2.62 6.08 -8.09
C VAL A 148 2.04 5.95 -9.50
N ALA A 149 2.36 6.89 -10.40
CA ALA A 149 1.93 6.81 -11.81
C ALA A 149 2.68 5.74 -12.60
N ALA A 150 3.87 5.33 -12.14
CA ALA A 150 4.69 4.29 -12.78
C ALA A 150 4.39 2.87 -12.25
N ILE A 151 3.57 2.74 -11.19
CA ILE A 151 3.20 1.42 -10.65
C ILE A 151 2.25 0.72 -11.62
N PRO A 152 2.59 -0.46 -12.17
CA PRO A 152 1.70 -1.22 -13.05
C PRO A 152 0.40 -1.60 -12.33
N ASP A 153 -0.74 -1.56 -13.04
CA ASP A 153 -2.06 -1.84 -12.44
C ASP A 153 -2.11 -3.21 -11.76
N GLY A 154 -1.52 -4.25 -12.34
CA GLY A 154 -1.46 -5.59 -11.75
C GLY A 154 -0.65 -5.68 -10.44
N GLN A 155 0.18 -4.68 -10.11
CA GLN A 155 0.95 -4.64 -8.87
C GLN A 155 0.41 -3.60 -7.88
N ARG A 156 -0.53 -2.77 -8.29
CA ARG A 156 -1.03 -1.65 -7.49
C ARG A 156 -1.60 -2.11 -6.16
N ARG A 157 -2.41 -3.18 -6.16
CA ARG A 157 -3.05 -3.70 -4.95
C ARG A 157 -2.07 -4.31 -3.93
N THR A 158 -0.92 -4.81 -4.35
CA THR A 158 0.15 -5.28 -3.43
C THR A 158 1.00 -4.12 -2.89
N CYS A 159 1.03 -2.99 -3.58
CA CYS A 159 1.72 -1.78 -3.10
C CYS A 159 0.84 -0.99 -2.14
N ILE A 160 -0.42 -0.71 -2.52
CA ILE A 160 -1.33 0.14 -1.76
C ILE A 160 -2.76 -0.34 -1.91
N SER A 161 -3.51 -0.31 -0.83
CA SER A 161 -4.94 -0.55 -0.82
C SER A 161 -5.67 0.45 0.08
N CYS A 162 -6.95 0.68 -0.20
CA CYS A 162 -7.80 1.57 0.58
C CYS A 162 -8.97 0.79 1.17
N VAL A 163 -9.24 1.03 2.45
CA VAL A 163 -10.49 0.63 3.10
C VAL A 163 -11.38 1.87 3.17
N GLU A 164 -12.47 1.84 2.42
CA GLU A 164 -13.37 2.98 2.24
C GLU A 164 -14.47 3.01 3.32
N GLN A 165 -14.96 4.21 3.61
CA GLN A 165 -16.07 4.43 4.54
C GLN A 165 -17.34 3.69 4.11
N HIS A 166 -17.63 3.64 2.82
CA HIS A 166 -18.80 2.99 2.25
C HIS A 166 -18.36 1.85 1.33
N PHE A 167 -18.79 0.63 1.68
CA PHE A 167 -18.59 -0.49 0.80
C PHE A 167 -19.54 -0.39 -0.41
N SER A 168 -18.98 -0.40 -1.59
CA SER A 168 -19.76 -0.50 -2.82
C SER A 168 -19.83 -1.96 -3.25
N CYS A 169 -21.03 -2.54 -3.21
CA CYS A 169 -21.27 -3.88 -3.74
C CYS A 169 -21.40 -3.79 -5.26
N GLY A 170 -20.47 -4.46 -5.96
CA GLY A 170 -20.55 -4.66 -7.40
C GLY A 170 -21.31 -5.95 -7.77
N PRO A 171 -21.57 -6.21 -9.05
CA PRO A 171 -22.09 -7.50 -9.50
C PRO A 171 -21.06 -8.60 -9.21
N GLY A 172 -21.56 -9.82 -8.86
CA GLY A 172 -20.72 -10.98 -8.61
C GLY A 172 -20.89 -11.59 -7.23
N THR A 173 -20.09 -12.60 -6.92
CA THR A 173 -20.13 -13.34 -5.67
C THR A 173 -19.40 -12.62 -4.53
N VAL A 174 -19.61 -13.03 -3.29
CA VAL A 174 -18.86 -12.50 -2.14
C VAL A 174 -17.35 -12.68 -2.33
N LEU A 175 -16.90 -13.80 -2.91
CA LEU A 175 -15.51 -14.02 -3.25
C LEU A 175 -14.99 -12.94 -4.22
N GLU A 176 -15.77 -12.64 -5.26
CA GLU A 176 -15.42 -11.62 -6.26
C GLU A 176 -15.43 -10.20 -5.66
N GLN A 177 -16.27 -9.94 -4.64
CA GLN A 177 -16.21 -8.66 -3.91
C GLN A 177 -14.88 -8.47 -3.17
N ILE A 178 -14.26 -9.53 -2.69
CA ILE A 178 -12.96 -9.47 -1.99
C ILE A 178 -11.81 -9.43 -2.99
N THR A 179 -11.83 -10.30 -3.99
CA THR A 179 -10.76 -10.42 -4.98
C THR A 179 -10.78 -9.30 -6.02
N LEU A 180 -11.96 -8.71 -6.31
CA LEU A 180 -12.22 -7.80 -7.44
C LEU A 180 -11.80 -8.41 -8.78
N ASN A 181 -11.91 -9.74 -8.91
CA ASN A 181 -11.48 -10.52 -10.08
C ASN A 181 -9.99 -10.32 -10.43
N ASP A 182 -9.16 -9.90 -9.46
CA ASP A 182 -7.73 -9.80 -9.65
C ASP A 182 -7.12 -11.22 -9.71
N PRO A 183 -6.49 -11.62 -10.83
CA PRO A 183 -5.95 -12.97 -10.99
C PRO A 183 -4.80 -13.28 -10.01
N GLN A 184 -4.20 -12.28 -9.40
CA GLN A 184 -3.13 -12.46 -8.40
C GLN A 184 -3.68 -12.77 -7.01
N ILE A 185 -4.98 -12.53 -6.75
CA ILE A 185 -5.61 -12.78 -5.46
C ILE A 185 -6.39 -14.11 -5.53
N THR A 186 -5.80 -15.13 -4.96
CA THR A 186 -6.43 -16.47 -4.92
C THR A 186 -7.61 -16.50 -3.95
N GLY A 187 -8.51 -17.49 -4.13
CA GLY A 187 -9.61 -17.69 -3.20
C GLY A 187 -9.13 -18.00 -1.76
N GLU A 188 -7.94 -18.57 -1.61
CA GLU A 188 -7.34 -18.79 -0.30
C GLU A 188 -6.91 -17.48 0.37
N MET A 189 -6.28 -16.56 -0.39
CA MET A 189 -5.92 -15.24 0.10
C MET A 189 -7.17 -14.46 0.53
N ALA A 190 -8.25 -14.52 -0.26
CA ALA A 190 -9.52 -13.88 0.08
C ALA A 190 -10.14 -14.44 1.37
N ARG A 191 -10.14 -15.77 1.54
CA ARG A 191 -10.63 -16.42 2.79
C ARG A 191 -9.76 -16.06 4.00
N ASN A 192 -8.45 -16.02 3.84
CA ASN A 192 -7.54 -15.60 4.91
C ASN A 192 -7.77 -14.14 5.32
N ALA A 193 -8.00 -13.26 4.36
CA ALA A 193 -8.36 -11.86 4.61
C ALA A 193 -9.72 -11.73 5.30
N ALA A 194 -10.71 -12.53 4.93
CA ALA A 194 -12.02 -12.57 5.59
C ALA A 194 -11.92 -13.05 7.04
N LYS A 195 -11.11 -14.08 7.32
CA LYS A 195 -10.82 -14.55 8.67
C LYS A 195 -10.12 -13.47 9.49
N LEU A 196 -9.11 -12.81 8.92
CA LEU A 196 -8.39 -11.71 9.56
C LEU A 196 -9.34 -10.57 9.92
N ALA A 197 -10.28 -10.24 9.04
CA ALA A 197 -11.29 -9.21 9.26
C ALA A 197 -12.44 -9.66 10.18
N GLY A 198 -12.56 -10.95 10.53
CA GLY A 198 -13.64 -11.47 11.37
C GLY A 198 -15.00 -11.55 10.70
N ILE A 199 -15.05 -11.68 9.36
CA ILE A 199 -16.29 -11.80 8.56
C ILE A 199 -16.51 -13.22 8.00
N ASP A 200 -15.53 -14.10 8.11
CA ASP A 200 -15.56 -15.45 7.53
C ASP A 200 -16.79 -16.25 7.96
N ASP A 201 -17.11 -16.25 9.26
CA ASP A 201 -18.27 -17.00 9.79
C ASP A 201 -19.58 -16.52 9.21
N ALA A 202 -19.76 -15.18 9.06
CA ALA A 202 -20.95 -14.62 8.46
C ALA A 202 -21.07 -14.98 6.97
N ILE A 203 -19.94 -15.02 6.24
CA ILE A 203 -19.91 -15.46 4.84
C ILE A 203 -20.25 -16.94 4.73
N GLN A 204 -19.70 -17.80 5.60
CA GLN A 204 -19.96 -19.24 5.58
C GLN A 204 -21.42 -19.60 5.96
N ALA A 205 -22.10 -18.72 6.70
CA ALA A 205 -23.52 -18.88 7.04
C ALA A 205 -24.47 -18.58 5.87
N LEU A 206 -23.98 -17.99 4.77
CA LEU A 206 -24.77 -17.75 3.56
C LEU A 206 -25.07 -19.09 2.82
N PRO A 207 -26.16 -19.16 2.04
CA PRO A 207 -26.59 -20.40 1.37
C PRO A 207 -25.51 -21.08 0.52
N GLU A 208 -24.68 -20.32 -0.18
CA GLU A 208 -23.57 -20.81 -1.02
C GLU A 208 -22.21 -20.30 -0.52
N GLY A 209 -22.16 -19.79 0.73
CA GLY A 209 -20.93 -19.25 1.30
C GLY A 209 -20.31 -18.14 0.45
N TYR A 210 -19.03 -18.30 0.11
CA TYR A 210 -18.28 -17.34 -0.72
C TYR A 210 -18.80 -17.22 -2.17
N ASP A 211 -19.50 -18.25 -2.68
CA ASP A 211 -20.05 -18.26 -4.03
C ASP A 211 -21.45 -17.64 -4.09
N THR A 212 -22.00 -17.21 -2.95
CA THR A 212 -23.29 -16.48 -2.89
C THR A 212 -23.16 -15.17 -3.62
N VAL A 213 -24.12 -14.91 -4.54
CA VAL A 213 -24.20 -13.64 -5.28
C VAL A 213 -24.47 -12.50 -4.31
N CYS A 214 -23.63 -11.48 -4.36
CA CYS A 214 -23.69 -10.35 -3.46
C CYS A 214 -24.85 -9.42 -3.83
N THR A 215 -25.67 -9.06 -2.85
CA THR A 215 -26.81 -8.14 -3.02
C THR A 215 -26.87 -7.13 -1.89
N ASP A 216 -27.43 -5.97 -2.16
CA ASP A 216 -27.68 -4.96 -1.13
C ASP A 216 -28.56 -5.53 0.00
N GLY A 217 -28.20 -5.26 1.25
CA GLY A 217 -28.93 -5.74 2.43
C GLY A 217 -28.57 -7.15 2.89
N MET A 218 -27.63 -7.84 2.24
CA MET A 218 -27.15 -9.17 2.63
C MET A 218 -26.40 -9.13 3.97
N PHE A 219 -25.66 -8.08 4.22
CA PHE A 219 -24.88 -7.85 5.42
C PHE A 219 -25.35 -6.61 6.18
N SER A 220 -25.18 -6.60 7.49
CA SER A 220 -25.30 -5.39 8.32
C SER A 220 -24.22 -4.36 7.95
N GLN A 221 -24.40 -3.11 8.37
CA GLN A 221 -23.42 -2.06 8.10
C GLN A 221 -21.99 -2.42 8.61
N GLY A 222 -21.92 -3.01 9.81
CA GLY A 222 -20.64 -3.46 10.36
C GLY A 222 -20.01 -4.60 9.56
N GLU A 223 -20.81 -5.56 9.10
CA GLU A 223 -20.31 -6.66 8.26
C GLU A 223 -19.82 -6.16 6.90
N TRP A 224 -20.47 -5.18 6.30
CA TRP A 224 -19.96 -4.49 5.11
C TRP A 224 -18.61 -3.82 5.35
N GLN A 225 -18.40 -3.22 6.53
CA GLN A 225 -17.12 -2.66 6.90
C GLN A 225 -16.05 -3.73 7.07
N LEU A 226 -16.36 -4.86 7.71
CA LEU A 226 -15.45 -6.00 7.83
C LEU A 226 -15.10 -6.57 6.44
N LEU A 227 -16.07 -6.64 5.52
CA LEU A 227 -15.83 -7.08 4.15
C LEU A 227 -14.93 -6.09 3.39
N SER A 228 -15.09 -4.76 3.62
CA SER A 228 -14.21 -3.73 3.08
C SER A 228 -12.76 -3.91 3.57
N ILE A 229 -12.58 -4.23 4.86
CA ILE A 229 -11.27 -4.54 5.43
C ILE A 229 -10.67 -5.80 4.80
N ALA A 230 -11.47 -6.86 4.63
CA ALA A 230 -11.04 -8.10 3.96
C ALA A 230 -10.58 -7.82 2.53
N ARG A 231 -11.37 -7.04 1.75
CA ARG A 231 -11.01 -6.59 0.39
C ARG A 231 -9.69 -5.83 0.37
N GLY A 232 -9.51 -4.90 1.31
CA GLY A 232 -8.30 -4.09 1.44
C GLY A 232 -7.06 -4.91 1.80
N ALA A 233 -7.22 -5.94 2.64
CA ALA A 233 -6.13 -6.79 3.11
C ALA A 233 -5.79 -7.96 2.19
N ALA A 234 -6.68 -8.35 1.26
CA ALA A 234 -6.58 -9.58 0.47
C ALA A 234 -5.32 -9.68 -0.39
N ALA A 235 -4.82 -8.56 -0.91
CA ALA A 235 -3.59 -8.50 -1.71
C ALA A 235 -2.31 -8.38 -0.88
N ASP A 236 -2.40 -8.41 0.46
CA ASP A 236 -1.31 -8.15 1.39
C ASP A 236 -0.53 -6.86 1.08
N PRO A 237 -1.21 -5.70 1.03
CA PRO A 237 -0.61 -4.44 0.62
C PRO A 237 0.47 -3.98 1.60
N ALA A 238 1.54 -3.35 1.07
CA ALA A 238 2.57 -2.72 1.88
C ALA A 238 2.07 -1.43 2.58
N VAL A 239 1.15 -0.72 1.94
CA VAL A 239 0.51 0.50 2.45
C VAL A 239 -1.00 0.33 2.52
N LEU A 240 -1.60 0.63 3.67
CA LEU A 240 -3.03 0.59 3.88
C LEU A 240 -3.56 1.99 4.18
N LEU A 241 -4.51 2.45 3.35
CA LEU A 241 -5.23 3.69 3.56
C LEU A 241 -6.56 3.40 4.26
N LEU A 242 -6.90 4.17 5.30
CA LEU A 242 -8.10 3.99 6.11
C LEU A 242 -8.93 5.29 6.11
N ASP A 243 -10.06 5.31 5.37
CA ASP A 243 -10.89 6.50 5.19
C ASP A 243 -12.17 6.41 6.05
N GLU A 244 -12.23 7.17 7.14
CA GLU A 244 -13.39 7.37 8.06
C GLU A 244 -14.24 6.12 8.38
N ILE A 245 -13.61 4.97 8.57
CA ILE A 245 -14.24 3.62 8.55
C ILE A 245 -15.26 3.40 9.68
N THR A 246 -15.17 4.11 10.82
CA THR A 246 -15.97 3.84 12.01
C THR A 246 -17.17 4.79 12.18
N ALA A 247 -17.54 5.54 11.15
CA ALA A 247 -18.65 6.46 11.24
C ALA A 247 -19.99 5.72 11.29
N ASN A 248 -20.88 6.15 12.22
CA ASN A 248 -22.26 5.67 12.36
C ASN A 248 -22.41 4.18 12.76
N LEU A 249 -21.46 3.59 13.44
CA LEU A 249 -21.56 2.26 14.04
C LEU A 249 -21.99 2.36 15.51
N ASP A 250 -22.69 1.34 16.01
CA ASP A 250 -22.88 1.15 17.45
C ASP A 250 -21.56 0.72 18.12
N ALA A 251 -21.44 0.86 19.44
CA ALA A 251 -20.19 0.67 20.16
C ALA A 251 -19.61 -0.75 20.03
N GLU A 252 -20.47 -1.79 20.01
CA GLU A 252 -20.01 -3.18 19.89
C GLU A 252 -19.47 -3.46 18.48
N THR A 253 -20.19 -3.01 17.47
CA THR A 253 -19.80 -3.12 16.07
C THR A 253 -18.54 -2.30 15.78
N GLU A 254 -18.43 -1.08 16.36
CA GLU A 254 -17.22 -0.25 16.23
C GLU A 254 -15.99 -0.97 16.78
N GLU A 255 -16.09 -1.61 17.96
CA GLU A 255 -14.96 -2.33 18.56
C GLU A 255 -14.51 -3.51 17.67
N ARG A 256 -15.46 -4.29 17.14
CA ARG A 256 -15.14 -5.38 16.18
C ARG A 256 -14.42 -4.86 14.94
N VAL A 257 -14.86 -3.75 14.36
CA VAL A 257 -14.24 -3.13 13.19
C VAL A 257 -12.83 -2.61 13.54
N LEU A 258 -12.65 -1.97 14.69
CA LEU A 258 -11.34 -1.51 15.16
C LEU A 258 -10.37 -2.67 15.40
N ASP A 259 -10.84 -3.81 15.93
CA ASP A 259 -10.02 -5.00 16.08
C ASP A 259 -9.59 -5.58 14.73
N ALA A 260 -10.50 -5.64 13.76
CA ALA A 260 -10.18 -6.05 12.39
C ALA A 260 -9.13 -5.12 11.75
N LEU A 261 -9.26 -3.80 11.97
CA LEU A 261 -8.27 -2.82 11.49
C LEU A 261 -6.91 -3.00 12.17
N ARG A 262 -6.88 -3.26 13.49
CA ARG A 262 -5.62 -3.57 14.20
C ARG A 262 -4.93 -4.79 13.59
N GLN A 263 -5.69 -5.85 13.28
CA GLN A 263 -5.14 -7.05 12.65
C GLN A 263 -4.63 -6.75 11.23
N ALA A 264 -5.43 -6.04 10.41
CA ALA A 264 -5.08 -5.68 9.05
C ALA A 264 -3.87 -4.71 8.98
N SER A 265 -3.65 -3.92 10.01
CA SER A 265 -2.55 -2.93 10.08
C SER A 265 -1.21 -3.51 10.51
N ARG A 266 -1.18 -4.73 11.05
CA ARG A 266 0.07 -5.33 11.57
C ARG A 266 1.11 -5.48 10.48
N GLY A 267 2.31 -4.91 10.74
CA GLY A 267 3.44 -5.00 9.82
C GLY A 267 3.33 -4.15 8.56
N ARG A 268 2.28 -3.33 8.42
CA ARG A 268 2.03 -2.46 7.27
C ARG A 268 2.22 -0.99 7.62
N THR A 269 2.52 -0.20 6.60
CA THR A 269 2.45 1.26 6.70
C THR A 269 0.99 1.68 6.60
N VAL A 270 0.53 2.51 7.53
CA VAL A 270 -0.88 2.90 7.60
C VAL A 270 -1.02 4.42 7.55
N LEU A 271 -1.86 4.90 6.64
CA LEU A 271 -2.36 6.27 6.67
C LEU A 271 -3.86 6.24 6.92
N SER A 272 -4.30 6.97 7.95
CA SER A 272 -5.72 7.06 8.31
C SER A 272 -6.21 8.51 8.31
N VAL A 273 -7.52 8.69 8.16
CA VAL A 273 -8.20 10.00 8.27
C VAL A 273 -9.11 10.06 9.50
N SER A 274 -9.29 8.96 10.23
CA SER A 274 -10.20 8.84 11.35
C SER A 274 -9.52 9.09 12.70
N HIS A 275 -10.13 9.93 13.55
CA HIS A 275 -9.66 10.16 14.92
C HIS A 275 -9.78 8.90 15.79
N ARG A 276 -10.85 8.12 15.62
CA ARG A 276 -11.08 6.84 16.31
C ARG A 276 -10.02 5.80 15.96
N VAL A 277 -9.62 5.76 14.70
CA VAL A 277 -8.54 4.87 14.24
C VAL A 277 -7.22 5.26 14.90
N TYR A 278 -6.92 6.56 15.02
CA TYR A 278 -5.74 7.03 15.76
C TYR A 278 -5.73 6.56 17.22
N GLU A 279 -6.83 6.73 17.94
CA GLU A 279 -6.95 6.27 19.34
C GLU A 279 -6.72 4.75 19.46
N SER A 280 -7.12 3.98 18.46
CA SER A 280 -7.01 2.52 18.45
C SER A 280 -5.65 2.01 18.00
N LEU A 281 -5.07 2.58 16.94
CA LEU A 281 -3.81 2.12 16.34
C LEU A 281 -2.59 2.88 16.89
N GLY A 282 -2.77 4.11 17.37
CA GLY A 282 -1.68 4.99 17.79
C GLY A 282 -0.94 5.60 16.59
N GLY A 283 0.36 5.91 16.79
CA GLY A 283 1.20 6.51 15.77
C GLY A 283 1.34 8.02 15.91
N ARG A 284 1.63 8.76 14.82
CA ARG A 284 1.69 10.23 14.83
C ARG A 284 0.56 10.85 14.02
N THR A 285 0.22 12.07 14.37
CA THR A 285 -0.72 12.89 13.61
C THR A 285 0.00 13.89 12.71
N VAL A 286 -0.57 14.14 11.53
CA VAL A 286 -0.12 15.19 10.61
C VAL A 286 -1.31 16.09 10.29
N GLU A 287 -1.18 17.36 10.62
CA GLU A 287 -2.22 18.34 10.35
C GLU A 287 -2.13 18.85 8.91
N ILE A 288 -3.20 18.71 8.15
CA ILE A 288 -3.37 19.36 6.87
C ILE A 288 -4.11 20.67 7.10
N LYS A 289 -3.41 21.78 6.85
CA LYS A 289 -3.99 23.11 6.98
C LYS A 289 -4.80 23.44 5.72
N PRO A 290 -6.05 23.93 5.86
CA PRO A 290 -6.77 24.42 4.70
C PRO A 290 -6.02 25.60 4.10
N GLN A 291 -5.97 25.64 2.78
CA GLN A 291 -5.46 26.84 2.10
C GLN A 291 -6.38 28.02 2.44
N THR A 292 -5.78 29.11 2.88
CA THR A 292 -6.51 30.37 3.17
C THR A 292 -7.10 30.87 1.86
N PRO A 293 -8.38 31.26 1.83
CA PRO A 293 -9.06 31.71 0.60
C PRO A 293 -8.44 33.00 0.04
#